data_c3ff07ef7dcef220d3cf4fce5dfdfce2
#
_entry.id   c3ff07ef7dcef220d3cf4fce5dfdfce2
#
_cell.length_a   1.000
_cell.length_b   1.000
_cell.length_c   1.000
_cell.angle_alpha   90.00
_cell.angle_beta   90.00
_cell.angle_gamma   90.00
#
_symmetry.space_group_name_H-M   'P 1'
#
loop_
_entity.id
_entity.type
_entity.pdbx_description
1 polymer ?
#
loop_
_entity_poly.entity_id
_entity_poly.type
_entity_poly.pdbx_seq_one_letter_code
_entity_poly.pdbx_strand_id
1 'polypeptide(L)'
;MQYALHPETFEYCVIEVNPRVSRSSALASKATGYPIAKVAAKIALGYTLDEIKNAVTKKTYASFEPMLDYCVVKIPRLPFDKFISAKRTLTTQMKATGEVMSICDNFEGALMKALRSLEQHVDSLMSYDFSEFQKDELMEELAVVDDLRIFRIAEAVRRGITYEEIHAVTKIDLWFIDKLAILVETEQRLKEQELDEELLREAKRLEFPDTVIAE
;
A
#
# COMPACT_ATOMS: atom_id res chain seq x y z
N MET A 1 -12.21 0.46 -16.16
CA MET A 1 -13.33 0.76 -15.25
C MET A 1 -12.97 0.25 -13.87
N GLN A 2 -13.19 1.05 -12.81
CA GLN A 2 -12.96 0.68 -11.42
C GLN A 2 -14.28 0.57 -10.69
N TYR A 3 -14.38 -0.47 -9.86
CA TYR A 3 -15.58 -0.77 -9.07
C TYR A 3 -15.21 -0.89 -7.60
N ALA A 4 -16.16 -0.55 -6.72
CA ALA A 4 -16.18 -0.99 -5.33
C ALA A 4 -17.31 -2.01 -5.18
N LEU A 5 -17.02 -3.12 -4.52
CA LEU A 5 -17.94 -4.22 -4.25
C LEU A 5 -18.15 -4.33 -2.74
N HIS A 6 -19.41 -4.37 -2.30
CA HIS A 6 -19.72 -4.64 -0.90
C HIS A 6 -19.49 -6.14 -0.62
N PRO A 7 -18.69 -6.49 0.41
CA PRO A 7 -18.25 -7.88 0.62
C PRO A 7 -19.39 -8.85 1.00
N GLU A 8 -20.47 -8.35 1.60
CA GLU A 8 -21.59 -9.17 2.07
C GLU A 8 -22.79 -9.16 1.13
N THR A 9 -23.18 -7.98 0.65
CA THR A 9 -24.39 -7.82 -0.20
C THR A 9 -24.12 -7.98 -1.68
N PHE A 10 -22.83 -7.94 -2.07
CA PHE A 10 -22.38 -7.92 -3.47
C PHE A 10 -22.92 -6.74 -4.30
N GLU A 11 -23.49 -5.74 -3.64
CA GLU A 11 -23.80 -4.47 -4.31
C GLU A 11 -22.51 -3.81 -4.76
N TYR A 12 -22.54 -3.19 -5.92
CA TYR A 12 -21.35 -2.51 -6.46
C TYR A 12 -21.66 -1.08 -6.88
N CYS A 13 -20.63 -0.25 -6.83
CA CYS A 13 -20.67 1.07 -7.44
C CYS A 13 -19.48 1.27 -8.38
N VAL A 14 -19.70 2.06 -9.42
CA VAL A 14 -18.64 2.47 -10.34
C VAL A 14 -17.92 3.66 -9.73
N ILE A 15 -16.60 3.51 -9.50
CA ILE A 15 -15.76 4.59 -9.00
C ILE A 15 -15.38 5.51 -10.15
N GLU A 16 -14.78 4.96 -11.22
CA GLU A 16 -14.40 5.73 -12.40
C GLU A 16 -14.29 4.89 -13.66
N VAL A 17 -14.38 5.55 -14.80
CA VAL A 17 -14.13 4.94 -16.11
C VAL A 17 -13.05 5.74 -16.84
N ASN A 18 -11.96 5.07 -17.20
CA ASN A 18 -10.92 5.62 -18.05
C ASN A 18 -11.00 4.98 -19.43
N PRO A 19 -11.57 5.64 -20.48
CA PRO A 19 -11.70 5.06 -21.83
C PRO A 19 -10.37 5.13 -22.59
N ARG A 20 -9.30 4.76 -21.96
CA ARG A 20 -7.92 4.78 -22.47
C ARG A 20 -7.03 3.88 -21.62
N VAL A 21 -5.82 3.58 -22.11
CA VAL A 21 -4.76 3.04 -21.26
C VAL A 21 -4.37 4.13 -20.25
N SER A 22 -4.60 3.86 -18.98
CA SER A 22 -4.38 4.79 -17.87
C SER A 22 -3.04 4.54 -17.17
N ARG A 23 -2.68 5.41 -16.24
CA ARG A 23 -1.52 5.20 -15.38
C ARG A 23 -1.63 3.90 -14.56
N SER A 24 -2.82 3.56 -14.08
CA SER A 24 -3.07 2.30 -13.39
C SER A 24 -2.85 1.08 -14.29
N SER A 25 -3.21 1.15 -15.58
CA SER A 25 -2.88 0.08 -16.55
C SER A 25 -1.37 -0.07 -16.76
N ALA A 26 -0.61 1.05 -16.79
CA ALA A 26 0.84 1.01 -16.89
C ALA A 26 1.50 0.38 -15.65
N LEU A 27 1.00 0.72 -14.45
CA LEU A 27 1.44 0.10 -13.20
C LEU A 27 1.09 -1.40 -13.14
N ALA A 28 -0.12 -1.79 -13.54
CA ALA A 28 -0.50 -3.19 -13.63
C ALA A 28 0.39 -3.96 -14.61
N SER A 29 0.70 -3.36 -15.77
CA SER A 29 1.64 -3.96 -16.74
C SER A 29 3.02 -4.18 -16.14
N LYS A 30 3.53 -3.22 -15.37
CA LYS A 30 4.82 -3.33 -14.69
C LYS A 30 4.78 -4.36 -13.56
N ALA A 31 3.71 -4.36 -12.78
CA ALA A 31 3.53 -5.29 -11.66
C ALA A 31 3.43 -6.75 -12.11
N THR A 32 2.75 -7.00 -13.22
CA THR A 32 2.42 -8.36 -13.66
C THR A 32 3.32 -8.87 -14.79
N GLY A 33 4.15 -8.01 -15.39
CA GLY A 33 4.89 -8.35 -16.61
C GLY A 33 3.98 -8.57 -17.83
N TYR A 34 2.69 -8.18 -17.75
CA TYR A 34 1.75 -8.31 -18.86
C TYR A 34 1.63 -6.97 -19.61
N PRO A 35 2.09 -6.88 -20.87
CA PRO A 35 2.19 -5.61 -21.60
C PRO A 35 0.83 -5.17 -22.17
N ILE A 36 -0.06 -4.68 -21.31
CA ILE A 36 -1.47 -4.35 -21.62
C ILE A 36 -1.60 -3.47 -22.86
N ALA A 37 -0.85 -2.38 -22.95
CA ALA A 37 -0.93 -1.45 -24.09
C ALA A 37 -0.55 -2.10 -25.43
N LYS A 38 0.49 -2.92 -25.42
CA LYS A 38 0.95 -3.63 -26.63
C LYS A 38 -0.06 -4.71 -27.07
N VAL A 39 -0.62 -5.42 -26.10
CA VAL A 39 -1.66 -6.43 -26.36
C VAL A 39 -2.91 -5.74 -26.91
N ALA A 40 -3.37 -4.66 -26.28
CA ALA A 40 -4.53 -3.90 -26.74
C ALA A 40 -4.35 -3.36 -28.17
N ALA A 41 -3.17 -2.86 -28.51
CA ALA A 41 -2.86 -2.40 -29.88
C ALA A 41 -2.94 -3.54 -30.90
N LYS A 42 -2.45 -4.72 -30.56
CA LYS A 42 -2.53 -5.89 -31.45
C LYS A 42 -3.96 -6.40 -31.62
N ILE A 43 -4.76 -6.41 -30.53
CA ILE A 43 -6.19 -6.77 -30.62
C ILE A 43 -6.91 -5.80 -31.55
N ALA A 44 -6.62 -4.49 -31.48
CA ALA A 44 -7.19 -3.49 -32.37
C ALA A 44 -6.82 -3.72 -33.85
N LEU A 45 -5.73 -4.43 -34.15
CA LEU A 45 -5.33 -4.87 -35.48
C LEU A 45 -5.94 -6.22 -35.89
N GLY A 46 -6.76 -6.84 -35.05
CA GLY A 46 -7.46 -8.09 -35.34
C GLY A 46 -6.80 -9.36 -34.84
N TYR A 47 -5.67 -9.29 -34.11
CA TYR A 47 -5.06 -10.47 -33.50
C TYR A 47 -5.89 -10.99 -32.32
N THR A 48 -5.92 -12.31 -32.15
CA THR A 48 -6.51 -12.97 -30.97
C THR A 48 -5.47 -13.14 -29.85
N LEU A 49 -5.92 -13.38 -28.61
CA LEU A 49 -5.01 -13.47 -27.44
C LEU A 49 -4.02 -14.64 -27.52
N ASP A 50 -4.41 -15.73 -28.18
CA ASP A 50 -3.59 -16.92 -28.40
C ASP A 50 -2.55 -16.74 -29.52
N GLU A 51 -2.74 -15.77 -30.40
CA GLU A 51 -1.76 -15.40 -31.43
C GLU A 51 -0.71 -14.40 -30.93
N ILE A 52 -1.04 -13.64 -29.87
CA ILE A 52 -0.17 -12.59 -29.34
C ILE A 52 0.82 -13.17 -28.32
N LYS A 53 2.10 -13.26 -28.70
CA LYS A 53 3.17 -13.58 -27.75
C LYS A 53 3.38 -12.43 -26.76
N ASN A 54 3.52 -12.78 -25.47
CA ASN A 54 3.91 -11.84 -24.44
C ASN A 54 5.34 -11.35 -24.69
N ALA A 55 5.48 -10.03 -24.92
CA ALA A 55 6.77 -9.42 -25.28
C ALA A 55 7.77 -9.38 -24.11
N VAL A 56 7.30 -9.53 -22.88
CA VAL A 56 8.13 -9.53 -21.66
C VAL A 56 8.67 -10.93 -21.40
N THR A 57 7.80 -11.92 -21.29
CA THR A 57 8.18 -13.30 -20.98
C THR A 57 8.80 -14.02 -22.19
N LYS A 58 8.41 -13.63 -23.42
CA LYS A 58 8.79 -14.23 -24.71
C LYS A 58 8.41 -15.71 -24.86
N LYS A 59 7.88 -16.33 -23.82
CA LYS A 59 7.53 -17.77 -23.76
C LYS A 59 6.03 -18.00 -23.73
N THR A 60 5.27 -17.12 -23.09
CA THR A 60 3.82 -17.21 -22.94
C THR A 60 3.08 -16.40 -23.98
N TYR A 61 1.78 -16.64 -24.10
CA TYR A 61 0.86 -15.88 -24.94
C TYR A 61 -0.02 -14.95 -24.09
N ALA A 62 -0.67 -14.00 -24.72
CA ALA A 62 -1.54 -13.02 -24.04
C ALA A 62 -2.78 -13.67 -23.41
N SER A 63 -3.14 -14.90 -23.78
CA SER A 63 -4.20 -15.69 -23.16
C SER A 63 -3.82 -16.28 -21.79
N PHE A 64 -2.54 -16.27 -21.41
CA PHE A 64 -2.08 -16.75 -20.11
C PHE A 64 -2.18 -15.66 -19.05
N GLU A 65 -2.83 -15.97 -17.94
CA GLU A 65 -2.85 -15.08 -16.77
C GLU A 65 -1.47 -15.00 -16.11
N PRO A 66 -1.06 -13.80 -15.66
CA PRO A 66 0.17 -13.66 -14.89
C PRO A 66 0.07 -14.42 -13.56
N MET A 67 1.11 -15.18 -13.22
CA MET A 67 1.27 -15.79 -11.90
C MET A 67 2.41 -15.08 -11.19
N LEU A 68 2.14 -14.57 -9.98
CA LEU A 68 3.07 -13.76 -9.21
C LEU A 68 3.39 -14.45 -7.89
N ASP A 69 4.65 -14.43 -7.51
CA ASP A 69 5.19 -14.92 -6.23
C ASP A 69 5.76 -13.80 -5.38
N TYR A 70 5.36 -12.55 -5.65
CA TYR A 70 5.75 -11.36 -4.92
C TYR A 70 4.54 -10.45 -4.64
N CYS A 71 4.69 -9.58 -3.67
CA CYS A 71 3.69 -8.59 -3.29
C CYS A 71 3.99 -7.23 -3.94
N VAL A 72 2.94 -6.57 -4.42
CA VAL A 72 3.03 -5.22 -4.99
C VAL A 72 2.13 -4.28 -4.19
N VAL A 73 2.73 -3.25 -3.61
CA VAL A 73 2.00 -2.20 -2.89
C VAL A 73 2.06 -0.90 -3.69
N LYS A 74 0.91 -0.28 -3.85
CA LYS A 74 0.74 1.03 -4.47
C LYS A 74 0.20 2.01 -3.45
N ILE A 75 0.89 3.15 -3.27
CA ILE A 75 0.44 4.24 -2.38
C ILE A 75 0.34 5.54 -3.18
N PRO A 76 -0.75 6.32 -3.06
CA PRO A 76 -0.87 7.62 -3.67
C PRO A 76 0.04 8.64 -2.98
N ARG A 77 0.65 9.55 -3.76
CA ARG A 77 1.34 10.73 -3.23
C ARG A 77 0.33 11.83 -2.98
N LEU A 78 0.11 12.15 -1.72
CA LEU A 78 -0.79 13.21 -1.26
C LEU A 78 0.06 14.41 -0.82
N PRO A 79 0.09 15.52 -1.59
CA PRO A 79 1.08 16.59 -1.43
C PRO A 79 0.65 17.64 -0.39
N PHE A 80 0.14 17.23 0.76
CA PHE A 80 -0.29 18.15 1.82
C PHE A 80 0.87 18.88 2.50
N ASP A 81 2.09 18.37 2.35
CA ASP A 81 3.33 19.05 2.70
C ASP A 81 3.58 20.32 1.88
N LYS A 82 3.10 20.35 0.63
CA LYS A 82 3.23 21.51 -0.29
C LYS A 82 1.99 22.41 -0.24
N PHE A 83 0.82 21.85 0.00
CA PHE A 83 -0.47 22.57 0.02
C PHE A 83 -1.03 22.64 1.44
N ILE A 84 -0.37 23.40 2.31
CA ILE A 84 -0.65 23.49 3.75
C ILE A 84 -2.10 23.91 4.06
N SER A 85 -2.72 24.75 3.20
CA SER A 85 -4.11 25.18 3.35
C SER A 85 -5.15 24.18 2.86
N ALA A 86 -4.73 23.07 2.21
CA ALA A 86 -5.65 22.07 1.71
C ALA A 86 -6.19 21.20 2.86
N LYS A 87 -7.48 20.89 2.82
CA LYS A 87 -8.09 19.93 3.75
C LYS A 87 -7.51 18.53 3.50
N ARG A 88 -6.92 17.94 4.54
CA ARG A 88 -6.30 16.59 4.46
C ARG A 88 -7.32 15.46 4.32
N THR A 89 -8.56 15.64 4.81
CA THR A 89 -9.61 14.63 4.73
C THR A 89 -9.84 14.18 3.30
N LEU A 90 -9.75 12.88 3.06
CA LEU A 90 -9.98 12.26 1.76
C LEU A 90 -11.48 12.09 1.54
N THR A 91 -11.92 12.46 0.34
CA THR A 91 -13.32 12.38 -0.11
C THR A 91 -13.35 11.85 -1.53
N THR A 92 -14.46 12.08 -2.25
CA THR A 92 -14.58 11.74 -3.68
C THR A 92 -13.74 12.65 -4.61
N GLN A 93 -13.16 13.73 -4.08
CA GLN A 93 -12.26 14.59 -4.85
C GLN A 93 -10.88 13.95 -4.98
N MET A 94 -10.30 14.04 -6.18
CA MET A 94 -8.93 13.60 -6.41
C MET A 94 -7.94 14.60 -5.79
N LYS A 95 -7.14 14.14 -4.84
CA LYS A 95 -6.10 14.95 -4.13
C LYS A 95 -4.69 14.45 -4.39
N ALA A 96 -4.54 13.24 -4.92
CA ALA A 96 -3.25 12.67 -5.23
C ALA A 96 -2.65 13.31 -6.48
N THR A 97 -1.36 13.66 -6.42
CA THR A 97 -0.59 14.21 -7.56
C THR A 97 0.29 13.18 -8.24
N GLY A 98 0.48 12.05 -7.61
CA GLY A 98 1.31 10.95 -8.08
C GLY A 98 1.01 9.67 -7.32
N GLU A 99 1.79 8.66 -7.59
CA GLU A 99 1.71 7.37 -6.93
C GLU A 99 3.06 6.67 -6.98
N VAL A 100 3.37 5.90 -5.97
CA VAL A 100 4.53 5.01 -5.93
C VAL A 100 4.08 3.57 -6.00
N MET A 101 4.95 2.71 -6.51
CA MET A 101 4.75 1.26 -6.53
C MET A 101 6.02 0.59 -6.04
N SER A 102 5.88 -0.28 -5.05
CA SER A 102 6.95 -1.10 -4.52
C SER A 102 6.68 -2.58 -4.74
N ILE A 103 7.73 -3.37 -4.78
CA ILE A 103 7.69 -4.83 -4.93
C ILE A 103 8.59 -5.45 -3.86
N CYS A 104 8.06 -6.47 -3.17
CA CYS A 104 8.79 -7.26 -2.17
C CYS A 104 8.20 -8.67 -2.09
N ASP A 105 8.90 -9.58 -1.43
CA ASP A 105 8.44 -10.96 -1.21
C ASP A 105 7.28 -11.04 -0.22
N ASN A 106 7.10 -10.00 0.60
CA ASN A 106 6.04 -9.91 1.60
C ASN A 106 5.37 -8.52 1.56
N PHE A 107 4.18 -8.44 2.16
CA PHE A 107 3.39 -7.21 2.18
C PHE A 107 4.05 -6.12 3.03
N GLU A 108 4.55 -6.48 4.19
CA GLU A 108 5.16 -5.58 5.18
C GLU A 108 6.35 -4.84 4.57
N GLY A 109 7.26 -5.57 3.94
CA GLY A 109 8.41 -4.98 3.24
C GLY A 109 8.01 -4.16 2.03
N ALA A 110 7.00 -4.59 1.25
CA ALA A 110 6.47 -3.81 0.15
C ALA A 110 5.87 -2.48 0.64
N LEU A 111 5.15 -2.51 1.78
CA LEU A 111 4.58 -1.31 2.40
C LEU A 111 5.68 -0.35 2.86
N MET A 112 6.68 -0.84 3.58
CA MET A 112 7.81 -0.04 4.06
C MET A 112 8.58 0.62 2.91
N LYS A 113 8.87 -0.12 1.83
CA LYS A 113 9.45 0.44 0.60
C LYS A 113 8.59 1.53 0.00
N ALA A 114 7.26 1.31 -0.08
CA ALA A 114 6.34 2.28 -0.65
C ALA A 114 6.32 3.59 0.16
N LEU A 115 6.26 3.51 1.49
CA LEU A 115 6.28 4.67 2.38
C LEU A 115 7.54 5.52 2.17
N ARG A 116 8.72 4.90 2.18
CA ARG A 116 9.99 5.62 1.91
C ARG A 116 10.05 6.27 0.52
N SER A 117 9.40 5.66 -0.46
CA SER A 117 9.38 6.15 -1.84
C SER A 117 8.45 7.34 -2.08
N LEU A 118 7.65 7.74 -1.08
CA LEU A 118 6.73 8.89 -1.20
C LEU A 118 7.42 10.25 -1.18
N GLU A 119 8.73 10.32 -0.89
CA GLU A 119 9.49 11.58 -0.78
C GLU A 119 8.88 12.55 0.25
N GLN A 120 8.42 12.01 1.37
CA GLN A 120 7.82 12.74 2.49
C GLN A 120 8.68 12.71 3.75
N HIS A 121 9.94 12.28 3.63
CA HIS A 121 10.86 12.10 4.77
C HIS A 121 10.30 11.12 5.83
N VAL A 122 9.67 10.05 5.36
CA VAL A 122 9.11 8.98 6.17
C VAL A 122 9.97 7.74 6.01
N ASP A 123 10.62 7.32 7.08
CA ASP A 123 11.51 6.15 7.08
C ASP A 123 10.80 4.89 7.61
N SER A 124 9.84 5.07 8.52
CA SER A 124 9.08 3.98 9.14
C SER A 124 7.69 4.43 9.60
N LEU A 125 6.94 3.52 10.21
CA LEU A 125 5.66 3.84 10.84
C LEU A 125 5.80 4.67 12.13
N MET A 126 7.04 4.91 12.61
CA MET A 126 7.36 5.77 13.74
C MET A 126 7.61 7.24 13.37
N SER A 127 7.59 7.59 12.08
CA SER A 127 7.99 8.93 11.59
C SER A 127 7.07 10.07 12.04
N TYR A 128 5.95 9.76 12.70
CA TYR A 128 5.04 10.73 13.28
C TYR A 128 4.82 10.44 14.75
N ASP A 129 4.88 11.50 15.56
CA ASP A 129 4.61 11.44 17.00
C ASP A 129 3.12 11.72 17.28
N PHE A 130 2.47 10.80 17.98
CA PHE A 130 1.08 10.89 18.44
C PHE A 130 0.99 10.77 19.96
N SER A 131 2.08 10.98 20.69
CA SER A 131 2.14 10.84 22.15
C SER A 131 1.19 11.80 22.89
N GLU A 132 0.87 12.94 22.28
CA GLU A 132 -0.06 13.94 22.83
C GLU A 132 -1.51 13.44 22.92
N PHE A 133 -1.91 12.49 22.04
CA PHE A 133 -3.29 11.98 22.06
C PHE A 133 -3.52 10.99 23.20
N GLN A 134 -4.60 11.17 23.94
CA GLN A 134 -5.13 10.13 24.81
C GLN A 134 -5.77 9.02 23.99
N LYS A 135 -6.05 7.85 24.61
CA LYS A 135 -6.63 6.71 23.90
C LYS A 135 -7.92 7.05 23.15
N ASP A 136 -8.83 7.77 23.79
CA ASP A 136 -10.13 8.12 23.22
C ASP A 136 -9.97 9.11 22.05
N GLU A 137 -9.08 10.09 22.19
CA GLU A 137 -8.75 11.04 21.11
C GLU A 137 -8.12 10.34 19.92
N LEU A 138 -7.21 9.38 20.15
CA LEU A 138 -6.61 8.60 19.08
C LEU A 138 -7.68 7.78 18.33
N MET A 139 -8.66 7.23 19.05
CA MET A 139 -9.77 6.48 18.44
C MET A 139 -10.68 7.39 17.59
N GLU A 140 -10.93 8.63 18.02
CA GLU A 140 -11.65 9.63 17.22
C GLU A 140 -10.86 9.99 15.94
N GLU A 141 -9.56 10.18 16.08
CA GLU A 141 -8.67 10.47 14.95
C GLU A 141 -8.53 9.31 13.96
N LEU A 142 -8.70 8.06 14.39
CA LEU A 142 -8.76 6.90 13.49
C LEU A 142 -9.97 6.92 12.56
N ALA A 143 -11.07 7.58 12.97
CA ALA A 143 -12.24 7.76 12.11
C ALA A 143 -11.97 8.75 10.96
N VAL A 144 -10.98 9.63 11.10
CA VAL A 144 -10.60 10.60 10.07
C VAL A 144 -9.86 9.90 8.94
N VAL A 145 -10.40 9.98 7.72
CA VAL A 145 -9.78 9.39 6.53
C VAL A 145 -8.85 10.41 5.89
N ASP A 146 -7.56 10.30 6.19
CA ASP A 146 -6.51 11.17 5.63
C ASP A 146 -5.20 10.39 5.37
N ASP A 147 -4.15 11.11 5.00
CA ASP A 147 -2.83 10.56 4.69
C ASP A 147 -2.03 10.10 5.93
N LEU A 148 -2.43 10.50 7.15
CA LEU A 148 -1.78 10.09 8.40
C LEU A 148 -2.44 8.86 9.04
N ARG A 149 -3.56 8.40 8.51
CA ARG A 149 -4.36 7.33 9.12
C ARG A 149 -3.55 6.04 9.35
N ILE A 150 -2.68 5.67 8.42
CA ILE A 150 -1.85 4.46 8.55
C ILE A 150 -0.90 4.55 9.76
N PHE A 151 -0.34 5.72 10.04
CA PHE A 151 0.55 5.95 11.16
C PHE A 151 -0.21 5.95 12.49
N ARG A 152 -1.44 6.49 12.51
CA ARG A 152 -2.33 6.41 13.68
C ARG A 152 -2.75 4.98 13.98
N ILE A 153 -2.98 4.16 12.96
CA ILE A 153 -3.26 2.72 13.14
C ILE A 153 -2.05 2.03 13.78
N ALA A 154 -0.84 2.27 13.29
CA ALA A 154 0.36 1.73 13.88
C ALA A 154 0.53 2.16 15.35
N GLU A 155 0.22 3.43 15.67
CA GLU A 155 0.24 3.91 17.04
C GLU A 155 -0.83 3.25 17.92
N ALA A 156 -2.04 3.05 17.40
CA ALA A 156 -3.10 2.35 18.11
C ALA A 156 -2.69 0.90 18.45
N VAL A 157 -2.07 0.19 17.51
CA VAL A 157 -1.50 -1.15 17.73
C VAL A 157 -0.40 -1.10 18.80
N ARG A 158 0.50 -0.12 18.73
CA ARG A 158 1.60 0.07 19.69
C ARG A 158 1.10 0.29 21.12
N ARG A 159 -0.05 0.92 21.28
CA ARG A 159 -0.75 1.12 22.57
C ARG A 159 -1.61 -0.06 23.01
N GLY A 160 -1.61 -1.16 22.28
CA GLY A 160 -2.37 -2.36 22.60
C GLY A 160 -3.90 -2.22 22.40
N ILE A 161 -4.33 -1.31 21.53
CA ILE A 161 -5.74 -1.25 21.08
C ILE A 161 -5.99 -2.49 20.23
N THR A 162 -7.10 -3.19 20.47
CA THR A 162 -7.39 -4.46 19.78
C THR A 162 -7.68 -4.25 18.30
N TYR A 163 -7.42 -5.27 17.50
CA TYR A 163 -7.67 -5.22 16.06
C TYR A 163 -9.15 -5.01 15.75
N GLU A 164 -10.02 -5.58 16.58
CA GLU A 164 -11.48 -5.43 16.47
C GLU A 164 -11.92 -3.99 16.76
N GLU A 165 -11.34 -3.32 17.76
CA GLU A 165 -11.60 -1.90 18.04
C GLU A 165 -11.15 -1.02 16.87
N ILE A 166 -9.96 -1.25 16.34
CA ILE A 166 -9.44 -0.52 15.17
C ILE A 166 -10.31 -0.78 13.93
N HIS A 167 -10.66 -2.03 13.67
CA HIS A 167 -11.54 -2.41 12.56
C HIS A 167 -12.93 -1.76 12.69
N ALA A 168 -13.51 -1.76 13.90
CA ALA A 168 -14.84 -1.20 14.14
C ALA A 168 -14.93 0.28 13.71
N VAL A 169 -13.86 1.04 13.92
CA VAL A 169 -13.78 2.46 13.56
C VAL A 169 -13.36 2.67 12.10
N THR A 170 -12.32 1.96 11.68
CA THR A 170 -11.67 2.20 10.38
C THR A 170 -12.32 1.47 9.22
N LYS A 171 -12.99 0.36 9.49
CA LYS A 171 -13.48 -0.64 8.52
C LYS A 171 -12.36 -1.26 7.66
N ILE A 172 -11.11 -1.11 8.08
CA ILE A 172 -9.98 -1.78 7.44
C ILE A 172 -9.99 -3.25 7.89
N ASP A 173 -9.80 -4.16 6.96
CA ASP A 173 -9.79 -5.60 7.22
C ASP A 173 -8.70 -5.96 8.25
N LEU A 174 -9.03 -6.90 9.16
CA LEU A 174 -8.14 -7.36 10.23
C LEU A 174 -6.79 -7.85 9.72
N TRP A 175 -6.77 -8.42 8.52
CA TRP A 175 -5.53 -8.88 7.90
C TRP A 175 -4.51 -7.73 7.71
N PHE A 176 -4.96 -6.55 7.27
CA PHE A 176 -4.05 -5.40 7.13
C PHE A 176 -3.56 -4.87 8.47
N ILE A 177 -4.42 -4.90 9.50
CA ILE A 177 -4.04 -4.49 10.85
C ILE A 177 -2.99 -5.45 11.42
N ASP A 178 -3.17 -6.76 11.23
CA ASP A 178 -2.19 -7.79 11.58
C ASP A 178 -0.83 -7.53 10.91
N LYS A 179 -0.81 -7.18 9.61
CA LYS A 179 0.42 -6.87 8.89
C LYS A 179 1.14 -5.62 9.43
N LEU A 180 0.38 -4.62 9.87
CA LEU A 180 0.96 -3.46 10.55
C LEU A 180 1.48 -3.84 11.95
N ALA A 181 0.81 -4.74 12.65
CA ALA A 181 1.26 -5.21 13.96
C ALA A 181 2.60 -5.91 13.90
N ILE A 182 2.87 -6.73 12.87
CA ILE A 182 4.18 -7.36 12.66
C ILE A 182 5.29 -6.29 12.56
N LEU A 183 5.05 -5.20 11.85
CA LEU A 183 6.00 -4.09 11.76
C LEU A 183 6.21 -3.40 13.12
N VAL A 184 5.11 -3.12 13.85
CA VAL A 184 5.17 -2.50 15.18
C VAL A 184 5.88 -3.39 16.18
N GLU A 185 5.63 -4.70 16.18
CA GLU A 185 6.31 -5.66 17.04
C GLU A 185 7.81 -5.70 16.75
N THR A 186 8.20 -5.70 15.48
CA THR A 186 9.61 -5.65 15.09
C THR A 186 10.28 -4.35 15.53
N GLU A 187 9.59 -3.20 15.41
CA GLU A 187 10.06 -1.91 15.92
C GLU A 187 10.29 -1.95 17.44
N GLN A 188 9.38 -2.54 18.20
CA GLN A 188 9.52 -2.68 19.65
C GLN A 188 10.72 -3.57 20.02
N ARG A 189 10.88 -4.71 19.34
CA ARG A 189 12.02 -5.59 19.56
C ARG A 189 13.34 -4.93 19.24
N LEU A 190 13.43 -4.14 18.18
CA LEU A 190 14.64 -3.36 17.84
C LEU A 190 15.00 -2.34 18.92
N LYS A 191 14.01 -1.78 19.65
CA LYS A 191 14.25 -0.82 20.75
C LYS A 191 14.59 -1.47 22.08
N GLU A 192 14.04 -2.64 22.36
CA GLU A 192 14.08 -3.27 23.69
C GLU A 192 15.14 -4.37 23.81
N GLN A 193 15.55 -4.96 22.70
CA GLN A 193 16.46 -6.10 22.67
C GLN A 193 17.84 -5.70 22.15
N GLU A 194 18.86 -6.44 22.55
CA GLU A 194 20.17 -6.32 21.92
C GLU A 194 20.09 -6.83 20.48
N LEU A 195 20.63 -6.05 19.54
CA LEU A 195 20.61 -6.37 18.13
C LEU A 195 21.52 -7.57 17.84
N ASP A 196 20.93 -8.71 17.60
CA ASP A 196 21.62 -9.92 17.14
C ASP A 196 21.45 -10.13 15.62
N GLU A 197 22.08 -11.17 15.10
CA GLU A 197 22.04 -11.49 13.67
C GLU A 197 20.61 -11.87 13.21
N GLU A 198 19.84 -12.55 14.06
CA GLU A 198 18.50 -13.01 13.73
C GLU A 198 17.53 -11.82 13.61
N LEU A 199 17.51 -10.94 14.62
CA LEU A 199 16.68 -9.73 14.62
C LEU A 199 17.07 -8.78 13.48
N LEU A 200 18.38 -8.64 13.21
CA LEU A 200 18.86 -7.84 12.07
C LEU A 200 18.35 -8.42 10.73
N ARG A 201 18.45 -9.73 10.54
CA ARG A 201 17.95 -10.38 9.32
C ARG A 201 16.46 -10.24 9.16
N GLU A 202 15.70 -10.37 10.24
CA GLU A 202 14.23 -10.17 10.24
C GLU A 202 13.88 -8.73 9.88
N ALA A 203 14.47 -7.73 10.53
CA ALA A 203 14.26 -6.33 10.23
C ALA A 203 14.59 -5.99 8.76
N LYS A 204 15.72 -6.52 8.24
CA LYS A 204 16.08 -6.32 6.83
C LYS A 204 15.12 -7.02 5.86
N ARG A 205 14.55 -8.17 6.21
CA ARG A 205 13.53 -8.85 5.41
C ARG A 205 12.23 -8.05 5.35
N LEU A 206 11.89 -7.33 6.43
CA LEU A 206 10.76 -6.41 6.51
C LEU A 206 11.09 -5.01 5.96
N GLU A 207 12.29 -4.83 5.40
CA GLU A 207 12.74 -3.59 4.75
C GLU A 207 12.91 -2.39 5.68
N PHE A 208 13.22 -2.64 6.97
CA PHE A 208 13.65 -1.55 7.85
C PHE A 208 14.96 -0.93 7.35
N PRO A 209 15.03 0.41 7.22
CA PRO A 209 16.26 1.09 6.82
C PRO A 209 17.30 1.06 7.96
N ASP A 210 18.57 1.18 7.59
CA ASP A 210 19.66 1.19 8.56
C ASP A 210 19.56 2.34 9.57
N THR A 211 18.99 3.47 9.15
CA THR A 211 18.73 4.62 10.02
C THR A 211 17.81 4.27 11.19
N VAL A 212 16.76 3.49 10.95
CA VAL A 212 15.79 3.07 11.98
C VAL A 212 16.33 1.92 12.84
N ILE A 213 17.18 1.04 12.27
CA ILE A 213 17.78 -0.08 13.02
C ILE A 213 18.88 0.43 13.96
N ALA A 214 19.52 1.55 13.62
CA ALA A 214 20.64 2.12 14.40
C ALA A 214 20.22 3.05 15.53
N GLU A 215 18.94 3.43 15.62
CA GLU A 215 18.37 4.22 16.72
C GLU A 215 18.08 3.37 17.96
#